data_30d1edff9541bd37dc1cbc6330539512
#
_entry.id   30d1edff9541bd37dc1cbc6330539512
#
_cell.length_a   1.000
_cell.length_b   1.000
_cell.length_c   1.000
_cell.angle_alpha   90.00
_cell.angle_beta   90.00
_cell.angle_gamma   90.00
#
_symmetry.space_group_name_H-M   'P 1'
#
loop_
_entity.id
_entity.type
_entity.pdbx_description
1 polymer ?
#
loop_
_entity_poly.entity_id
_entity_poly.type
_entity_poly.pdbx_seq_one_letter_code
_entity_poly.pdbx_strand_id
1 'polypeptide(L)'
;MREQTVAMYCVLDDLIRFTRPAGTLPPATSRRLTDAQVLTTALVAARFFGGNLVVAKHYMEQHWGQNQLDKSGFTRRLHALTDTLYTLFATVGDVLKQLHEEARYVLDSFPVAVCHNTRIPRCKLLTGKAYHGRCASKRSWFYGLKVQVVATSDGIPVEFYLHAGAESEQTGQRGLPLDLPAGSVLYTDAGYTDYVAEDIFNEASGSQQQTARRKNSKRPHHPAQAFLLQYFRKGIETCFSQLTARFPKQIHAVTAAGFALKIALFIFAHTLSQVGL
;
A
#
# COMPACT_ATOMS: atom_id res chain seq x y z
N MET A 1 4.75 11.15 -18.90
CA MET A 1 3.39 11.07 -18.33
C MET A 1 2.41 10.40 -19.30
N ARG A 2 2.27 10.86 -20.56
CA ARG A 2 1.29 10.30 -21.52
C ARG A 2 1.51 8.80 -21.78
N GLU A 3 2.73 8.41 -22.13
CA GLU A 3 3.10 7.01 -22.35
C GLU A 3 2.84 6.13 -21.12
N GLN A 4 3.23 6.61 -19.94
CA GLN A 4 3.01 5.90 -18.69
C GLN A 4 1.51 5.74 -18.35
N THR A 5 0.67 6.72 -18.72
CA THR A 5 -0.77 6.59 -18.55
C THR A 5 -1.35 5.50 -19.45
N VAL A 6 -0.88 5.41 -20.71
CA VAL A 6 -1.28 4.33 -21.65
C VAL A 6 -0.82 2.98 -21.12
N ALA A 7 0.44 2.87 -20.68
CA ALA A 7 0.98 1.63 -20.14
C ALA A 7 0.20 1.16 -18.91
N MET A 8 -0.07 2.07 -17.96
CA MET A 8 -0.93 1.77 -16.79
C MET A 8 -2.32 1.30 -17.22
N TYR A 9 -2.93 1.95 -18.21
CA TYR A 9 -4.26 1.54 -18.70
C TYR A 9 -4.24 0.14 -19.28
N CYS A 10 -3.29 -0.18 -20.16
CA CYS A 10 -3.17 -1.50 -20.79
C CYS A 10 -3.00 -2.59 -19.73
N VAL A 11 -2.07 -2.40 -18.78
CA VAL A 11 -1.84 -3.37 -17.71
C VAL A 11 -3.09 -3.56 -16.84
N LEU A 12 -3.78 -2.48 -16.47
CA LEU A 12 -4.99 -2.59 -15.66
C LEU A 12 -6.15 -3.25 -16.41
N ASP A 13 -6.32 -2.95 -17.70
CA ASP A 13 -7.38 -3.55 -18.52
C ASP A 13 -7.16 -5.07 -18.67
N ASP A 14 -5.92 -5.48 -18.96
CA ASP A 14 -5.55 -6.89 -19.06
C ASP A 14 -5.71 -7.62 -17.72
N LEU A 15 -5.24 -7.04 -16.62
CA LEU A 15 -5.40 -7.62 -15.29
C LEU A 15 -6.87 -7.73 -14.87
N ILE A 16 -7.70 -6.72 -15.15
CA ILE A 16 -9.14 -6.78 -14.88
C ILE A 16 -9.79 -7.91 -15.67
N ARG A 17 -9.40 -8.11 -16.92
CA ARG A 17 -9.92 -9.22 -17.73
C ARG A 17 -9.46 -10.58 -17.18
N PHE A 18 -8.21 -10.67 -16.76
CA PHE A 18 -7.64 -11.89 -16.21
C PHE A 18 -8.26 -12.28 -14.86
N THR A 19 -8.49 -11.31 -13.97
CA THR A 19 -8.99 -11.56 -12.61
C THR A 19 -10.50 -11.75 -12.53
N ARG A 20 -11.26 -11.37 -13.56
CA ARG A 20 -12.72 -11.53 -13.58
C ARG A 20 -13.14 -12.83 -14.24
N PRO A 21 -14.03 -13.61 -13.59
CA PRO A 21 -14.62 -14.79 -14.22
C PRO A 21 -15.35 -14.42 -15.52
N ALA A 22 -15.22 -15.27 -16.53
CA ALA A 22 -15.97 -15.13 -17.79
C ALA A 22 -17.49 -15.02 -17.51
N GLY A 23 -18.15 -14.03 -18.10
CA GLY A 23 -19.60 -13.79 -17.94
C GLY A 23 -19.98 -12.76 -16.88
N THR A 24 -19.04 -12.29 -16.04
CA THR A 24 -19.33 -11.24 -15.04
C THR A 24 -19.11 -9.82 -15.54
N LEU A 25 -18.64 -9.64 -16.78
CA LEU A 25 -18.49 -8.32 -17.38
C LEU A 25 -19.87 -7.74 -17.71
N PRO A 26 -20.22 -6.56 -17.17
CA PRO A 26 -21.42 -5.87 -17.66
C PRO A 26 -21.25 -5.54 -19.13
N PRO A 27 -22.32 -5.56 -19.94
CA PRO A 27 -22.25 -5.20 -21.33
C PRO A 27 -21.55 -3.84 -21.50
N ALA A 28 -20.56 -3.77 -22.36
CA ALA A 28 -19.73 -2.55 -22.59
C ALA A 28 -20.61 -1.34 -22.97
N THR A 29 -21.76 -1.56 -23.54
CA THR A 29 -22.72 -0.57 -24.01
C THR A 29 -23.44 0.22 -22.91
N SER A 30 -23.44 -0.23 -21.66
CA SER A 30 -24.20 0.43 -20.57
C SER A 30 -23.40 1.42 -19.73
N ARG A 31 -22.07 1.48 -19.87
CA ARG A 31 -21.21 2.29 -19.01
C ARG A 31 -20.42 3.32 -19.81
N ARG A 32 -20.49 4.59 -19.38
CA ARG A 32 -19.71 5.69 -19.99
C ARG A 32 -18.20 5.52 -19.87
N LEU A 33 -17.72 4.90 -18.77
CA LEU A 33 -16.32 4.59 -18.53
C LEU A 33 -16.17 3.12 -18.14
N THR A 34 -15.12 2.48 -18.63
CA THR A 34 -14.72 1.14 -18.17
C THR A 34 -14.12 1.20 -16.76
N ASP A 35 -14.04 0.05 -16.07
CA ASP A 35 -13.39 -0.04 -14.77
C ASP A 35 -11.92 0.30 -14.87
N ALA A 36 -11.24 -0.14 -15.94
CA ALA A 36 -9.85 0.20 -16.23
C ALA A 36 -9.66 1.72 -16.38
N GLN A 37 -10.56 2.41 -17.09
CA GLN A 37 -10.50 3.87 -17.24
C GLN A 37 -10.65 4.61 -15.92
N VAL A 38 -11.57 4.16 -15.05
CA VAL A 38 -11.79 4.76 -13.72
C VAL A 38 -10.55 4.56 -12.84
N LEU A 39 -10.02 3.33 -12.76
CA LEU A 39 -8.84 3.02 -11.95
C LEU A 39 -7.58 3.71 -12.48
N THR A 40 -7.37 3.73 -13.80
CA THR A 40 -6.25 4.47 -14.41
C THR A 40 -6.32 5.95 -14.06
N THR A 41 -7.49 6.58 -14.19
CA THR A 41 -7.66 7.99 -13.82
C THR A 41 -7.31 8.24 -12.35
N ALA A 42 -7.72 7.36 -11.44
CA ALA A 42 -7.42 7.48 -10.02
C ALA A 42 -5.92 7.27 -9.71
N LEU A 43 -5.26 6.32 -10.37
CA LEU A 43 -3.82 6.10 -10.25
C LEU A 43 -3.00 7.24 -10.85
N VAL A 44 -3.43 7.80 -11.98
CA VAL A 44 -2.85 9.01 -12.57
C VAL A 44 -2.98 10.19 -11.60
N ALA A 45 -4.13 10.34 -10.92
CA ALA A 45 -4.30 11.35 -9.89
C ALA A 45 -3.29 11.16 -8.74
N ALA A 46 -3.12 9.94 -8.24
CA ALA A 46 -2.19 9.64 -7.17
C ALA A 46 -0.73 9.86 -7.59
N ARG A 47 -0.38 9.46 -8.80
CA ARG A 47 1.00 9.51 -9.29
C ARG A 47 1.47 10.92 -9.67
N PHE A 48 0.64 11.68 -10.39
CA PHE A 48 1.07 12.92 -11.04
C PHE A 48 0.41 14.19 -10.46
N PHE A 49 -0.71 14.05 -9.77
CA PHE A 49 -1.51 15.18 -9.31
C PHE A 49 -1.80 15.19 -7.81
N GLY A 50 -0.96 14.52 -6.99
CA GLY A 50 -1.11 14.48 -5.53
C GLY A 50 -2.49 14.00 -5.05
N GLY A 51 -3.13 13.11 -5.81
CA GLY A 51 -4.46 12.56 -5.52
C GLY A 51 -5.62 13.48 -5.93
N ASN A 52 -5.37 14.53 -6.71
CA ASN A 52 -6.42 15.42 -7.20
C ASN A 52 -7.16 14.80 -8.39
N LEU A 53 -8.30 14.15 -8.09
CA LEU A 53 -9.15 13.51 -9.10
C LEU A 53 -9.73 14.48 -10.14
N VAL A 54 -9.97 15.74 -9.78
CA VAL A 54 -10.55 16.72 -10.72
C VAL A 54 -9.54 17.05 -11.82
N VAL A 55 -8.29 17.30 -11.43
CA VAL A 55 -7.21 17.58 -12.41
C VAL A 55 -6.93 16.35 -13.27
N ALA A 56 -6.88 15.16 -12.67
CA ALA A 56 -6.66 13.93 -13.43
C ALA A 56 -7.78 13.66 -14.43
N LYS A 57 -9.04 13.84 -14.04
CA LYS A 57 -10.19 13.71 -14.95
C LYS A 57 -10.07 14.67 -16.14
N HIS A 58 -9.78 15.94 -15.89
CA HIS A 58 -9.59 16.93 -16.96
C HIS A 58 -8.43 16.55 -17.88
N TYR A 59 -7.32 16.09 -17.34
CA TYR A 59 -6.20 15.57 -18.12
C TYR A 59 -6.61 14.38 -19.01
N MET A 60 -7.39 13.43 -18.48
CA MET A 60 -7.89 12.28 -19.25
C MET A 60 -8.88 12.69 -20.35
N GLU A 61 -9.72 13.68 -20.08
CA GLU A 61 -10.66 14.24 -21.06
C GLU A 61 -9.92 14.92 -22.23
N GLN A 62 -8.96 15.77 -21.92
CA GLN A 62 -8.20 16.51 -22.94
C GLN A 62 -7.34 15.59 -23.84
N HIS A 63 -6.75 14.53 -23.27
CA HIS A 63 -5.79 13.72 -24.01
C HIS A 63 -6.37 12.46 -24.64
N TRP A 64 -7.51 11.96 -24.16
CA TRP A 64 -8.15 10.72 -24.66
C TRP A 64 -9.62 10.88 -24.97
N GLY A 65 -10.17 12.09 -24.95
CA GLY A 65 -11.57 12.36 -25.28
C GLY A 65 -12.57 11.59 -24.39
N GLN A 66 -12.13 11.14 -23.21
CA GLN A 66 -12.98 10.37 -22.32
C GLN A 66 -14.11 11.25 -21.80
N ASN A 67 -15.34 10.87 -22.11
CA ASN A 67 -16.52 11.56 -21.60
C ASN A 67 -16.67 11.26 -20.10
N GLN A 68 -16.14 12.14 -19.27
CA GLN A 68 -16.04 11.94 -17.84
C GLN A 68 -17.40 12.02 -17.15
N LEU A 69 -17.57 11.15 -16.15
CA LEU A 69 -18.67 11.27 -15.19
C LEU A 69 -18.52 12.60 -14.41
N ASP A 70 -19.61 13.12 -13.88
CA ASP A 70 -19.54 14.19 -12.89
C ASP A 70 -18.71 13.76 -11.65
N LYS A 71 -18.32 14.72 -10.81
CA LYS A 71 -17.46 14.44 -9.66
C LYS A 71 -18.05 13.39 -8.73
N SER A 72 -19.36 13.47 -8.50
CA SER A 72 -20.07 12.55 -7.59
C SER A 72 -20.18 11.16 -8.17
N GLY A 73 -20.56 11.04 -9.44
CA GLY A 73 -20.68 9.77 -10.16
C GLY A 73 -19.34 9.07 -10.28
N PHE A 74 -18.26 9.82 -10.59
CA PHE A 74 -16.90 9.26 -10.62
C PHE A 74 -16.46 8.73 -9.25
N THR A 75 -16.67 9.50 -8.18
CA THR A 75 -16.29 9.09 -6.83
C THR A 75 -17.06 7.84 -6.40
N ARG A 76 -18.38 7.79 -6.61
CA ARG A 76 -19.18 6.58 -6.31
C ARG A 76 -18.68 5.37 -7.08
N ARG A 77 -18.38 5.55 -8.36
CA ARG A 77 -17.84 4.48 -9.19
C ARG A 77 -16.48 3.98 -8.70
N LEU A 78 -15.57 4.89 -8.34
CA LEU A 78 -14.27 4.54 -7.80
C LEU A 78 -14.39 3.78 -6.48
N HIS A 79 -15.30 4.19 -5.59
CA HIS A 79 -15.57 3.46 -4.35
C HIS A 79 -16.13 2.04 -4.60
N ALA A 80 -16.97 1.87 -5.62
CA ALA A 80 -17.49 0.55 -6.00
C ALA A 80 -16.39 -0.38 -6.56
N LEU A 81 -15.24 0.15 -6.95
CA LEU A 81 -14.08 -0.59 -7.45
C LEU A 81 -12.99 -0.82 -6.39
N THR A 82 -13.28 -0.56 -5.11
CA THR A 82 -12.30 -0.71 -4.03
C THR A 82 -11.74 -2.14 -3.99
N ASP A 83 -12.60 -3.16 -3.95
CA ASP A 83 -12.17 -4.56 -3.89
C ASP A 83 -11.38 -4.96 -5.16
N THR A 84 -11.82 -4.48 -6.32
CA THR A 84 -11.07 -4.67 -7.58
C THR A 84 -9.67 -4.07 -7.47
N LEU A 85 -9.52 -2.85 -6.93
CA LEU A 85 -8.22 -2.21 -6.74
C LEU A 85 -7.30 -3.05 -5.84
N TYR A 86 -7.81 -3.57 -4.72
CA TYR A 86 -7.03 -4.43 -3.82
C TYR A 86 -6.63 -5.76 -4.51
N THR A 87 -7.56 -6.38 -5.24
CA THR A 87 -7.26 -7.60 -6.01
C THR A 87 -6.17 -7.34 -7.06
N LEU A 88 -6.25 -6.24 -7.80
CA LEU A 88 -5.23 -5.88 -8.80
C LEU A 88 -3.87 -5.62 -8.16
N PHE A 89 -3.85 -4.91 -7.02
CA PHE A 89 -2.61 -4.70 -6.28
C PHE A 89 -2.00 -6.02 -5.80
N ALA A 90 -2.81 -6.92 -5.23
CA ALA A 90 -2.35 -8.23 -4.80
C ALA A 90 -1.80 -9.06 -5.97
N THR A 91 -2.52 -9.10 -7.10
CA THR A 91 -2.05 -9.80 -8.32
C THR A 91 -0.72 -9.25 -8.82
N VAL A 92 -0.54 -7.93 -8.88
CA VAL A 92 0.74 -7.31 -9.23
C VAL A 92 1.82 -7.66 -8.22
N GLY A 93 1.49 -7.61 -6.93
CA GLY A 93 2.39 -8.00 -5.84
C GLY A 93 2.87 -9.44 -5.97
N ASP A 94 1.97 -10.37 -6.31
CA ASP A 94 2.30 -11.79 -6.50
C ASP A 94 3.25 -11.99 -7.69
N VAL A 95 2.99 -11.32 -8.81
CA VAL A 95 3.89 -11.34 -9.96
C VAL A 95 5.27 -10.79 -9.60
N LEU A 96 5.33 -9.67 -8.89
CA LEU A 96 6.58 -9.06 -8.46
C LEU A 96 7.36 -9.94 -7.49
N LYS A 97 6.67 -10.64 -6.57
CA LYS A 97 7.29 -11.62 -5.67
C LYS A 97 7.90 -12.79 -6.43
N GLN A 98 7.22 -13.28 -7.48
CA GLN A 98 7.75 -14.37 -8.32
C GLN A 98 8.94 -13.94 -9.18
N LEU A 99 8.98 -12.69 -9.62
CA LEU A 99 10.08 -12.14 -10.42
C LEU A 99 11.28 -11.71 -9.58
N HIS A 100 11.14 -11.63 -8.25
CA HIS A 100 12.18 -11.17 -7.35
C HIS A 100 13.14 -12.30 -6.97
N GLU A 101 14.22 -12.46 -7.76
CA GLU A 101 15.19 -13.55 -7.64
C GLU A 101 15.88 -13.65 -6.26
N GLU A 102 16.09 -12.50 -5.58
CA GLU A 102 16.76 -12.50 -4.27
C GLU A 102 15.91 -13.12 -3.15
N ALA A 103 14.60 -13.22 -3.33
CA ALA A 103 13.64 -13.70 -2.34
C ALA A 103 13.79 -13.05 -0.95
N ARG A 104 14.16 -11.77 -0.92
CA ARG A 104 14.36 -10.98 0.30
C ARG A 104 13.34 -9.87 0.40
N TYR A 105 12.68 -9.80 1.53
CA TYR A 105 11.59 -8.86 1.79
C TYR A 105 11.84 -8.11 3.09
N VAL A 106 11.30 -6.92 3.19
CA VAL A 106 11.34 -6.11 4.41
C VAL A 106 9.93 -5.71 4.79
N LEU A 107 9.56 -5.92 6.04
CA LEU A 107 8.30 -5.48 6.63
C LEU A 107 8.57 -4.35 7.62
N ASP A 108 7.91 -3.23 7.43
CA ASP A 108 7.89 -2.12 8.38
C ASP A 108 6.60 -1.31 8.23
N SER A 109 6.37 -0.34 9.10
CA SER A 109 5.19 0.51 9.09
C SER A 109 5.50 1.99 9.13
N PHE A 110 4.59 2.78 8.56
CA PHE A 110 4.64 4.24 8.70
C PHE A 110 3.27 4.82 9.03
N PRO A 111 3.23 5.95 9.78
CA PRO A 111 1.98 6.59 10.14
C PRO A 111 1.44 7.48 9.02
N VAL A 112 0.11 7.46 8.82
CA VAL A 112 -0.63 8.39 7.97
C VAL A 112 -1.66 9.11 8.83
N ALA A 113 -1.36 10.38 9.14
CA ALA A 113 -2.25 11.21 9.94
C ALA A 113 -3.47 11.66 9.14
N VAL A 114 -4.65 11.57 9.73
CA VAL A 114 -5.89 12.06 9.13
C VAL A 114 -6.08 13.57 9.33
N CYS A 115 -5.52 14.11 10.40
CA CYS A 115 -5.55 15.54 10.71
C CYS A 115 -4.39 15.93 11.63
N HIS A 116 -4.17 17.23 11.79
CA HIS A 116 -3.27 17.75 12.82
C HIS A 116 -3.83 17.47 14.23
N ASN A 117 -2.95 17.24 15.19
CA ASN A 117 -3.33 16.91 16.58
C ASN A 117 -4.29 17.93 17.22
N THR A 118 -4.16 19.21 16.89
CA THR A 118 -5.06 20.28 17.34
C THR A 118 -6.50 20.16 16.81
N ARG A 119 -6.72 19.35 15.76
CA ARG A 119 -8.02 19.14 15.12
C ARG A 119 -8.69 17.84 15.53
N ILE A 120 -8.07 17.01 16.35
CA ILE A 120 -8.61 15.71 16.78
C ILE A 120 -10.04 15.81 17.34
N PRO A 121 -10.38 16.77 18.25
CA PRO A 121 -11.74 16.87 18.79
C PRO A 121 -12.82 17.16 17.73
N ARG A 122 -12.43 17.70 16.58
CA ARG A 122 -13.32 18.04 15.45
C ARG A 122 -13.24 17.05 14.29
N CYS A 123 -12.41 16.00 14.41
CA CYS A 123 -12.25 15.00 13.37
C CYS A 123 -13.47 14.08 13.33
N LYS A 124 -14.21 14.11 12.21
CA LYS A 124 -15.36 13.22 11.98
C LYS A 124 -15.01 11.99 11.15
N LEU A 125 -13.80 11.96 10.57
CA LEU A 125 -13.40 10.94 9.63
C LEU A 125 -13.06 9.62 10.32
N LEU A 126 -12.27 9.71 11.39
CA LEU A 126 -11.93 8.61 12.29
C LEU A 126 -12.31 9.05 13.71
N THR A 127 -12.91 8.16 14.49
CA THR A 127 -13.34 8.49 15.84
C THR A 127 -12.85 7.45 16.84
N GLY A 128 -12.41 7.92 18.00
CA GLY A 128 -12.02 7.06 19.11
C GLY A 128 -10.52 6.96 19.35
N LYS A 129 -10.17 6.39 20.52
CA LYS A 129 -8.79 6.28 21.01
C LYS A 129 -7.92 5.33 20.19
N ALA A 130 -8.52 4.41 19.45
CA ALA A 130 -7.81 3.44 18.61
C ALA A 130 -6.92 4.11 17.54
N TYR A 131 -7.24 5.34 17.15
CA TYR A 131 -6.48 6.06 16.12
C TYR A 131 -5.37 6.96 16.67
N HIS A 132 -5.19 7.05 18.00
CA HIS A 132 -4.08 7.76 18.63
C HIS A 132 -2.82 6.91 18.61
N GLY A 133 -1.98 7.09 17.61
CA GLY A 133 -0.72 6.37 17.47
C GLY A 133 0.48 7.17 17.93
N ARG A 134 1.56 6.46 18.24
CA ARG A 134 2.87 7.04 18.54
C ARG A 134 3.88 6.61 17.48
N CYS A 135 4.58 7.56 16.91
CA CYS A 135 5.75 7.31 16.08
C CYS A 135 7.00 7.34 16.97
N ALA A 136 7.56 6.17 17.28
CA ALA A 136 8.68 6.05 18.23
C ALA A 136 9.95 6.75 17.69
N SER A 137 10.26 6.60 16.41
CA SER A 137 11.43 7.19 15.75
C SER A 137 11.41 8.72 15.77
N LYS A 138 10.23 9.32 15.58
CA LYS A 138 10.03 10.78 15.58
C LYS A 138 9.65 11.33 16.98
N ARG A 139 9.51 10.47 17.99
CA ARG A 139 9.02 10.82 19.34
C ARG A 139 7.74 11.68 19.32
N SER A 140 6.87 11.47 18.33
CA SER A 140 5.67 12.28 18.10
C SER A 140 4.41 11.42 18.14
N TRP A 141 3.29 12.06 18.47
CA TRP A 141 1.96 11.46 18.40
C TRP A 141 1.28 11.86 17.10
N PHE A 142 0.49 10.97 16.56
CA PHE A 142 -0.35 11.22 15.39
C PHE A 142 -1.76 10.67 15.62
N TYR A 143 -2.70 11.15 14.84
CA TYR A 143 -4.07 10.65 14.82
C TYR A 143 -4.41 10.17 13.41
N GLY A 144 -4.59 8.86 13.25
CA GLY A 144 -4.78 8.28 11.92
C GLY A 144 -4.58 6.78 11.87
N LEU A 145 -4.11 6.30 10.70
CA LEU A 145 -3.82 4.91 10.42
C LEU A 145 -2.31 4.67 10.42
N LYS A 146 -1.91 3.45 10.72
CA LYS A 146 -0.61 2.91 10.32
C LYS A 146 -0.76 2.11 9.04
N VAL A 147 0.21 2.23 8.18
CA VAL A 147 0.34 1.46 6.94
C VAL A 147 1.50 0.50 7.12
N GLN A 148 1.21 -0.77 7.20
CA GLN A 148 2.23 -1.81 7.12
C GLN A 148 2.47 -2.16 5.67
N VAL A 149 3.72 -2.31 5.28
CA VAL A 149 4.13 -2.61 3.91
C VAL A 149 5.18 -3.71 3.94
N VAL A 150 4.96 -4.73 3.13
CA VAL A 150 6.01 -5.66 2.72
C VAL A 150 6.56 -5.14 1.39
N ALA A 151 7.85 -4.91 1.36
CA ALA A 151 8.56 -4.51 0.15
C ALA A 151 9.67 -5.51 -0.18
N THR A 152 10.02 -5.63 -1.46
CA THR A 152 11.22 -6.34 -1.89
C THR A 152 12.47 -5.65 -1.35
N SER A 153 13.64 -6.32 -1.37
CA SER A 153 14.94 -5.71 -1.02
C SER A 153 15.23 -4.44 -1.82
N ASP A 154 14.68 -4.32 -3.04
CA ASP A 154 14.79 -3.14 -3.90
C ASP A 154 13.82 -2.01 -3.52
N GLY A 155 12.98 -2.22 -2.51
CA GLY A 155 12.03 -1.23 -2.01
C GLY A 155 10.73 -1.14 -2.79
N ILE A 156 10.32 -2.18 -3.53
CA ILE A 156 9.05 -2.23 -4.25
C ILE A 156 7.96 -2.80 -3.34
N PRO A 157 6.89 -2.06 -2.99
CA PRO A 157 5.78 -2.58 -2.19
C PRO A 157 5.06 -3.72 -2.91
N VAL A 158 4.90 -4.86 -2.24
CA VAL A 158 4.21 -6.06 -2.77
C VAL A 158 2.99 -6.45 -1.95
N GLU A 159 2.95 -6.11 -0.67
CA GLU A 159 1.78 -6.27 0.19
C GLU A 159 1.64 -5.04 1.10
N PHE A 160 0.42 -4.72 1.50
CA PHE A 160 0.18 -3.73 2.54
C PHE A 160 -1.08 -4.02 3.34
N TYR A 161 -1.11 -3.49 4.57
CA TYR A 161 -2.26 -3.54 5.45
C TYR A 161 -2.45 -2.21 6.18
N LEU A 162 -3.70 -1.78 6.32
CA LEU A 162 -4.06 -0.55 7.02
C LEU A 162 -4.72 -0.90 8.35
N HIS A 163 -4.19 -0.37 9.45
CA HIS A 163 -4.74 -0.59 10.78
C HIS A 163 -4.76 0.70 11.61
N ALA A 164 -5.47 0.67 12.74
CA ALA A 164 -5.60 1.83 13.60
C ALA A 164 -4.25 2.23 14.22
N GLY A 165 -4.01 3.53 14.35
CA GLY A 165 -2.71 4.07 14.77
C GLY A 165 -2.20 3.60 16.13
N ALA A 166 -3.10 3.25 17.07
CA ALA A 166 -2.74 2.75 18.40
C ALA A 166 -2.37 1.26 18.44
N GLU A 167 -2.73 0.50 17.40
CA GLU A 167 -2.45 -0.93 17.35
C GLU A 167 -0.94 -1.22 17.24
N SER A 168 -0.53 -2.39 17.76
CA SER A 168 0.86 -2.83 17.74
C SER A 168 1.29 -3.26 16.34
N GLU A 169 2.60 -3.30 16.10
CA GLU A 169 3.16 -3.79 14.84
C GLU A 169 2.80 -5.28 14.61
N GLN A 170 2.80 -6.09 15.69
CA GLN A 170 2.40 -7.50 15.60
C GLN A 170 0.92 -7.66 15.21
N THR A 171 0.03 -6.81 15.71
CA THR A 171 -1.39 -6.82 15.33
C THR A 171 -1.55 -6.52 13.84
N GLY A 172 -0.84 -5.53 13.34
CA GLY A 172 -0.86 -5.19 11.93
C GLY A 172 -0.24 -6.28 11.03
N GLN A 173 0.84 -6.95 11.48
CA GLN A 173 1.45 -8.06 10.74
C GLN A 173 0.45 -9.21 10.53
N ARG A 174 -0.38 -9.51 11.50
CA ARG A 174 -1.42 -10.55 11.38
C ARG A 174 -2.49 -10.24 10.33
N GLY A 175 -2.61 -8.99 9.90
CA GLY A 175 -3.51 -8.57 8.83
C GLY A 175 -2.92 -8.69 7.42
N LEU A 176 -1.62 -8.99 7.30
CA LEU A 176 -0.94 -9.23 6.03
C LEU A 176 -1.07 -10.69 5.63
N PRO A 177 -1.24 -10.99 4.33
CA PRO A 177 -1.20 -12.37 3.83
C PRO A 177 0.13 -13.05 4.11
N LEU A 178 1.25 -12.33 3.95
CA LEU A 178 2.63 -12.83 4.04
C LEU A 178 2.84 -14.09 3.17
N ASP A 179 2.20 -14.09 2.00
CA ASP A 179 2.33 -15.17 1.01
C ASP A 179 3.62 -14.96 0.19
N LEU A 180 4.73 -15.29 0.81
CA LEU A 180 6.06 -15.13 0.22
C LEU A 180 6.51 -16.46 -0.44
N PRO A 181 7.29 -16.39 -1.53
CA PRO A 181 7.88 -17.58 -2.14
C PRO A 181 8.68 -18.40 -1.13
N ALA A 182 8.62 -19.72 -1.24
CA ALA A 182 9.38 -20.62 -0.36
C ALA A 182 10.89 -20.30 -0.39
N GLY A 183 11.54 -20.36 0.76
CA GLY A 183 12.96 -19.99 0.91
C GLY A 183 13.19 -18.47 1.06
N SER A 184 12.15 -17.66 1.09
CA SER A 184 12.27 -16.21 1.30
C SER A 184 12.76 -15.85 2.70
N VAL A 185 13.39 -14.67 2.80
CA VAL A 185 13.77 -14.07 4.07
C VAL A 185 13.00 -12.76 4.26
N LEU A 186 12.25 -12.67 5.36
CA LEU A 186 11.51 -11.47 5.76
C LEU A 186 12.23 -10.76 6.91
N TYR A 187 12.77 -9.58 6.64
CA TYR A 187 13.43 -8.73 7.64
C TYR A 187 12.41 -7.79 8.30
N THR A 188 12.40 -7.75 9.64
CA THR A 188 11.46 -6.92 10.41
C THR A 188 12.14 -6.16 11.52
N ASP A 189 11.51 -5.08 12.03
CA ASP A 189 12.01 -4.33 13.17
C ASP A 189 11.79 -5.05 14.52
N ALA A 190 12.46 -4.59 15.57
CA ALA A 190 12.30 -5.10 16.94
C ALA A 190 10.87 -4.94 17.50
N GLY A 191 10.05 -4.07 16.90
CA GLY A 191 8.62 -3.93 17.22
C GLY A 191 7.79 -5.17 16.87
N TYR A 192 8.27 -5.99 15.94
CA TYR A 192 7.61 -7.23 15.48
C TYR A 192 8.02 -8.47 16.29
N THR A 193 8.83 -8.34 17.35
CA THR A 193 9.30 -9.49 18.12
C THR A 193 8.13 -10.22 18.78
N ASP A 194 7.84 -11.42 18.27
CA ASP A 194 6.94 -12.41 18.83
C ASP A 194 7.51 -13.79 18.48
N TYR A 195 8.24 -14.40 19.42
CA TYR A 195 8.99 -15.64 19.15
C TYR A 195 8.10 -16.81 18.72
N VAL A 196 6.87 -16.88 19.23
CA VAL A 196 5.91 -17.94 18.88
C VAL A 196 5.41 -17.71 17.45
N ALA A 197 5.04 -16.49 17.11
CA ALA A 197 4.60 -16.17 15.75
C ALA A 197 5.72 -16.33 14.72
N GLU A 198 6.97 -15.99 15.08
CA GLU A 198 8.15 -16.22 14.22
C GLU A 198 8.38 -17.72 13.97
N ASP A 199 8.31 -18.55 15.03
CA ASP A 199 8.50 -20.00 14.89
C ASP A 199 7.39 -20.60 14.01
N ILE A 200 6.12 -20.24 14.24
CA ILE A 200 4.98 -20.69 13.42
C ILE A 200 5.14 -20.25 11.95
N PHE A 201 5.52 -18.99 11.71
CA PHE A 201 5.74 -18.49 10.35
C PHE A 201 6.84 -19.29 9.65
N ASN A 202 7.98 -19.50 10.31
CA ASN A 202 9.12 -20.21 9.76
C ASN A 202 8.77 -21.68 9.42
N GLU A 203 7.99 -22.35 10.28
CA GLU A 203 7.58 -23.72 10.06
C GLU A 203 6.51 -23.87 8.96
N ALA A 204 5.54 -22.94 8.93
CA ALA A 204 4.39 -23.05 8.04
C ALA A 204 4.68 -22.57 6.61
N SER A 205 5.49 -21.49 6.44
CA SER A 205 5.69 -20.84 5.13
C SER A 205 6.88 -21.39 4.34
N GLY A 206 7.77 -22.15 4.96
CA GLY A 206 9.05 -22.51 4.35
C GLY A 206 9.98 -21.31 4.13
N SER A 207 9.67 -20.16 4.75
CA SER A 207 10.42 -18.91 4.70
C SER A 207 10.98 -18.57 6.09
N GLN A 208 11.89 -17.60 6.19
CA GLN A 208 12.50 -17.23 7.47
C GLN A 208 12.16 -15.78 7.82
N GLN A 209 11.53 -15.56 8.98
CA GLN A 209 11.41 -14.23 9.55
C GLN A 209 12.64 -13.91 10.40
N GLN A 210 13.34 -12.85 10.06
CA GLN A 210 14.49 -12.32 10.81
C GLN A 210 14.14 -10.97 11.43
N THR A 211 13.71 -10.99 12.68
CA THR A 211 13.31 -9.81 13.44
C THR A 211 14.51 -9.20 14.16
N ALA A 212 14.70 -7.89 14.04
CA ALA A 212 15.74 -7.18 14.81
C ALA A 212 15.58 -7.44 16.32
N ARG A 213 16.69 -7.61 17.03
CA ARG A 213 16.69 -7.93 18.46
C ARG A 213 17.13 -6.73 19.30
N ARG A 214 16.44 -6.52 20.42
CA ARG A 214 16.86 -5.58 21.44
C ARG A 214 18.05 -6.15 22.23
N LYS A 215 18.82 -5.30 22.89
CA LYS A 215 20.01 -5.71 23.69
C LYS A 215 19.72 -6.80 24.72
N ASN A 216 18.51 -6.84 25.27
CA ASN A 216 18.05 -7.79 26.27
C ASN A 216 17.24 -8.96 25.69
N SER A 217 17.35 -9.23 24.40
CA SER A 217 16.63 -10.31 23.73
C SER A 217 17.08 -11.67 24.28
N LYS A 218 16.11 -12.58 24.47
CA LYS A 218 16.37 -14.00 24.83
C LYS A 218 16.95 -14.80 23.66
N ARG A 219 16.82 -14.30 22.42
CA ARG A 219 17.34 -14.92 21.18
C ARG A 219 18.22 -13.87 20.44
N PRO A 220 19.45 -13.59 20.90
CA PRO A 220 20.31 -12.63 20.22
C PRO A 220 20.76 -13.18 18.87
N HIS A 221 20.94 -12.28 17.90
CA HIS A 221 21.56 -12.64 16.62
C HIS A 221 23.07 -12.70 16.70
N HIS A 222 23.66 -13.53 15.85
CA HIS A 222 25.08 -13.43 15.58
C HIS A 222 25.40 -12.05 14.94
N PRO A 223 26.56 -11.42 15.21
CA PRO A 223 26.88 -10.08 14.69
C PRO A 223 26.72 -9.94 13.17
N ALA A 224 27.09 -10.97 12.39
CA ALA A 224 26.90 -10.98 10.94
C ALA A 224 25.41 -10.91 10.53
N GLN A 225 24.53 -11.66 11.22
CA GLN A 225 23.09 -11.63 10.97
C GLN A 225 22.50 -10.26 11.32
N ALA A 226 22.91 -9.69 12.46
CA ALA A 226 22.50 -8.36 12.87
C ALA A 226 22.90 -7.28 11.84
N PHE A 227 24.10 -7.39 11.26
CA PHE A 227 24.58 -6.52 10.20
C PHE A 227 23.73 -6.64 8.92
N LEU A 228 23.48 -7.86 8.44
CA LEU A 228 22.65 -8.10 7.24
C LEU A 228 21.23 -7.56 7.44
N LEU A 229 20.64 -7.82 8.60
CA LEU A 229 19.31 -7.32 8.93
C LEU A 229 19.27 -5.78 8.89
N GLN A 230 20.26 -5.10 9.47
CA GLN A 230 20.36 -3.65 9.43
C GLN A 230 20.59 -3.13 7.99
N TYR A 231 21.37 -3.84 7.19
CA TYR A 231 21.66 -3.49 5.81
C TYR A 231 20.38 -3.50 4.95
N PHE A 232 19.63 -4.62 4.96
CA PHE A 232 18.41 -4.75 4.17
C PHE A 232 17.30 -3.82 4.64
N ARG A 233 17.19 -3.55 5.94
CA ARG A 233 16.19 -2.62 6.45
C ARG A 233 16.35 -1.17 6.00
N LYS A 234 17.56 -0.73 5.63
CA LYS A 234 17.74 0.62 5.07
C LYS A 234 16.95 0.85 3.78
N GLY A 235 16.74 -0.18 2.98
CA GLY A 235 15.94 -0.11 1.76
C GLY A 235 14.49 0.31 2.01
N ILE A 236 13.85 -0.18 3.08
CA ILE A 236 12.47 0.16 3.40
C ILE A 236 12.31 1.62 3.83
N GLU A 237 13.30 2.20 4.52
CA GLU A 237 13.27 3.62 4.90
C GLU A 237 13.29 4.52 3.66
N THR A 238 14.07 4.15 2.64
CA THR A 238 14.10 4.83 1.34
C THR A 238 12.76 4.68 0.64
N CYS A 239 12.19 3.47 0.59
CA CYS A 239 10.86 3.21 0.04
C CYS A 239 9.80 4.11 0.72
N PHE A 240 9.77 4.16 2.04
CA PHE A 240 8.82 5.00 2.78
C PHE A 240 9.01 6.48 2.53
N SER A 241 10.25 6.94 2.44
CA SER A 241 10.55 8.33 2.10
C SER A 241 10.01 8.69 0.71
N GLN A 242 10.25 7.86 -0.28
CA GLN A 242 9.76 8.04 -1.65
C GLN A 242 8.23 7.95 -1.75
N LEU A 243 7.63 6.98 -1.06
CA LEU A 243 6.19 6.79 -1.03
C LEU A 243 5.48 7.96 -0.34
N THR A 244 5.94 8.37 0.84
CA THR A 244 5.33 9.48 1.59
C THR A 244 5.56 10.84 0.93
N ALA A 245 6.63 11.02 0.16
CA ALA A 245 6.86 12.23 -0.63
C ALA A 245 5.79 12.42 -1.74
N ARG A 246 5.13 11.34 -2.18
CA ARG A 246 4.01 11.42 -3.14
C ARG A 246 2.69 11.83 -2.48
N PHE A 247 2.58 11.69 -1.16
CA PHE A 247 1.36 12.08 -0.46
C PHE A 247 1.21 13.60 -0.44
N PRO A 248 0.00 14.13 -0.60
CA PRO A 248 -0.24 15.53 -0.33
C PRO A 248 -0.03 15.82 1.15
N LYS A 249 0.24 17.08 1.50
CA LYS A 249 0.35 17.50 2.93
C LYS A 249 -0.82 17.03 3.78
N GLN A 250 -1.99 16.88 3.18
CA GLN A 250 -3.19 16.33 3.80
C GLN A 250 -4.00 15.53 2.76
N ILE A 251 -4.33 14.29 3.09
CA ILE A 251 -5.22 13.46 2.28
C ILE A 251 -6.66 13.87 2.58
N HIS A 252 -7.30 14.57 1.64
CA HIS A 252 -8.70 14.98 1.78
C HIS A 252 -9.64 13.81 1.49
N ALA A 253 -10.42 13.40 2.47
CA ALA A 253 -11.46 12.40 2.36
C ALA A 253 -12.67 12.80 3.20
N VAL A 254 -13.86 12.28 2.86
CA VAL A 254 -15.12 12.52 3.59
C VAL A 254 -15.47 11.32 4.46
N THR A 255 -15.02 10.13 4.08
CA THR A 255 -15.28 8.86 4.77
C THR A 255 -13.98 8.13 5.09
N ALA A 256 -13.99 7.29 6.14
CA ALA A 256 -12.85 6.44 6.49
C ALA A 256 -12.46 5.52 5.31
N ALA A 257 -13.44 4.90 4.64
CA ALA A 257 -13.23 4.09 3.44
C ALA A 257 -12.56 4.89 2.31
N GLY A 258 -12.99 6.14 2.08
CA GLY A 258 -12.36 7.02 1.09
C GLY A 258 -10.95 7.45 1.45
N PHE A 259 -10.64 7.55 2.75
CA PHE A 259 -9.29 7.82 3.22
C PHE A 259 -8.38 6.62 2.97
N ALA A 260 -8.82 5.41 3.34
CA ALA A 260 -8.11 4.16 3.09
C ALA A 260 -7.89 3.91 1.59
N LEU A 261 -8.93 4.11 0.76
CA LEU A 261 -8.84 3.98 -0.69
C LEU A 261 -7.78 4.91 -1.29
N LYS A 262 -7.69 6.16 -0.82
CA LYS A 262 -6.66 7.09 -1.31
C LYS A 262 -5.25 6.64 -0.92
N ILE A 263 -5.06 6.12 0.29
CA ILE A 263 -3.77 5.55 0.70
C ILE A 263 -3.39 4.38 -0.22
N ALA A 264 -4.33 3.46 -0.47
CA ALA A 264 -4.13 2.32 -1.36
C ALA A 264 -3.74 2.78 -2.79
N LEU A 265 -4.40 3.81 -3.33
CA LEU A 265 -4.07 4.38 -4.62
C LEU A 265 -2.65 4.96 -4.68
N PHE A 266 -2.18 5.62 -3.62
CA PHE A 266 -0.80 6.13 -3.56
C PHE A 266 0.23 5.00 -3.50
N ILE A 267 -0.05 3.96 -2.72
CA ILE A 267 0.83 2.78 -2.62
C ILE A 267 0.89 2.09 -3.98
N PHE A 268 -0.24 1.82 -4.61
CA PHE A 268 -0.28 1.15 -5.90
C PHE A 268 0.38 1.98 -7.01
N ALA A 269 0.12 3.28 -7.07
CA ALA A 269 0.79 4.19 -8.00
C ALA A 269 2.31 4.23 -7.78
N HIS A 270 2.77 4.10 -6.53
CA HIS A 270 4.19 3.98 -6.22
C HIS A 270 4.77 2.67 -6.73
N THR A 271 4.13 1.53 -6.43
CA THR A 271 4.55 0.20 -6.95
C THR A 271 4.67 0.22 -8.47
N LEU A 272 3.64 0.68 -9.19
CA LEU A 272 3.67 0.77 -10.66
C LEU A 272 4.81 1.69 -11.15
N SER A 273 5.08 2.77 -10.43
CA SER A 273 6.19 3.67 -10.73
C SER A 273 7.57 3.02 -10.61
N GLN A 274 7.76 2.13 -9.64
CA GLN A 274 9.04 1.45 -9.44
C GLN A 274 9.33 0.43 -10.55
N VAL A 275 8.29 -0.11 -11.17
CA VAL A 275 8.42 -1.05 -12.31
C VAL A 275 8.32 -0.38 -13.68
N GLY A 276 8.43 0.96 -13.74
CA GLY A 276 8.48 1.73 -14.99
C GLY A 276 7.13 2.09 -15.61
N LEU A 277 6.03 1.73 -14.96
CA LEU A 277 4.66 2.01 -15.42
C LEU A 277 4.14 3.37 -14.94
#